data_682dbefaa43336beda56c766b4f2f528
#
_entry.id   682dbefaa43336beda56c766b4f2f528
#
_cell.length_a   1.000
_cell.length_b   1.000
_cell.length_c   1.000
_cell.angle_alpha   90.00
_cell.angle_beta   90.00
_cell.angle_gamma   90.00
#
_symmetry.space_group_name_H-M   'P 1'
#
loop_
_entity.id
_entity.type
_entity.pdbx_description
1 polymer ?
#
loop_
_entity_poly.entity_id
_entity_poly.type
_entity_poly.pdbx_seq_one_letter_code
_entity_poly.pdbx_strand_id
1 'polypeptide(L)'
;MSDDPLKQLGEYLTATEAESLAVLIDAGEHTTHALASVSHARRDRVANLLNSAGIGHTEPAISVAVLRGIAGAKSAHRDLTPVWTMPGNEATTGHLTNQFHDVVAAARISVTCATYNFSSTSSMWDALQKASEEPEVVVCVYVDAGKGDPGGVKARLPRATVYRSANLPNGQPIVSHTKFIVVDHEVVLLTSANFSYNAENRNIEFGLLIRDSGLAASIESTMASKRGSLYELV
;
A
#
# COMPACT_ATOMS: atom_id res chain seq x y z
N MET A 1 18.25 -5.68 -14.49
CA MET A 1 18.78 -4.48 -13.83
C MET A 1 18.79 -3.37 -14.89
N SER A 2 18.36 -2.16 -14.56
CA SER A 2 18.36 -1.04 -15.50
C SER A 2 19.79 -0.61 -15.79
N ASP A 3 20.13 -0.39 -17.07
CA ASP A 3 21.45 0.17 -17.48
C ASP A 3 21.55 1.69 -17.28
N ASP A 4 20.50 2.33 -16.75
CA ASP A 4 20.45 3.76 -16.46
C ASP A 4 21.25 4.10 -15.18
N PRO A 5 22.38 4.84 -15.30
CA PRO A 5 23.22 5.18 -14.15
C PRO A 5 22.53 6.04 -13.09
N LEU A 6 21.64 6.95 -13.50
CA LEU A 6 20.87 7.79 -12.57
C LEU A 6 19.89 6.95 -11.74
N LYS A 7 19.22 5.99 -12.39
CA LYS A 7 18.33 5.07 -11.69
C LYS A 7 19.10 4.20 -10.69
N GLN A 8 20.26 3.65 -11.10
CA GLN A 8 21.12 2.85 -10.20
C GLN A 8 21.59 3.69 -8.99
N LEU A 9 21.98 4.95 -9.21
CA LEU A 9 22.36 5.87 -8.15
C LEU A 9 21.18 6.09 -7.18
N GLY A 10 20.00 6.38 -7.72
CA GLY A 10 18.78 6.57 -6.95
C GLY A 10 18.37 5.34 -6.16
N GLU A 11 18.49 4.14 -6.71
CA GLU A 11 18.22 2.88 -6.01
C GLU A 11 19.21 2.62 -4.87
N TYR A 12 20.48 2.99 -5.06
CA TYR A 12 21.55 2.65 -4.10
C TYR A 12 21.69 3.64 -2.95
N LEU A 13 21.60 4.97 -3.16
CA LEU A 13 21.71 5.96 -2.09
C LEU A 13 20.59 5.85 -1.08
N THR A 14 20.90 6.10 0.20
CA THR A 14 19.90 6.40 1.22
C THR A 14 19.47 7.87 1.12
N ALA A 15 18.31 8.22 1.74
CA ALA A 15 17.85 9.61 1.82
C ALA A 15 18.92 10.51 2.49
N THR A 16 19.48 10.05 3.60
CA THR A 16 20.48 10.80 4.37
C THR A 16 21.78 10.99 3.59
N GLU A 17 22.26 9.94 2.89
CA GLU A 17 23.45 10.05 2.05
C GLU A 17 23.24 11.04 0.90
N ALA A 18 22.10 10.95 0.22
CA ALA A 18 21.76 11.85 -0.89
C ALA A 18 21.69 13.31 -0.42
N GLU A 19 21.02 13.60 0.70
CA GLU A 19 20.92 14.96 1.26
C GLU A 19 22.28 15.48 1.69
N SER A 20 23.10 14.67 2.39
CA SER A 20 24.43 15.08 2.83
C SER A 20 25.35 15.40 1.66
N LEU A 21 25.33 14.59 0.59
CA LEU A 21 26.07 14.85 -0.63
C LEU A 21 25.60 16.15 -1.31
N ALA A 22 24.26 16.35 -1.37
CA ALA A 22 23.70 17.57 -1.96
C ALA A 22 24.14 18.83 -1.21
N VAL A 23 24.07 18.83 0.12
CA VAL A 23 24.47 19.96 0.97
C VAL A 23 25.95 20.31 0.76
N LEU A 24 26.82 19.33 0.75
CA LEU A 24 28.27 19.56 0.61
C LEU A 24 28.63 20.04 -0.80
N ILE A 25 28.02 19.50 -1.85
CA ILE A 25 28.24 19.96 -3.22
C ILE A 25 27.69 21.38 -3.43
N ASP A 26 26.54 21.70 -2.84
CA ASP A 26 25.93 23.04 -2.87
C ASP A 26 26.81 24.08 -2.16
N ALA A 27 27.53 23.67 -1.11
CA ALA A 27 28.54 24.46 -0.41
C ALA A 27 29.86 24.64 -1.20
N GLY A 28 29.99 24.06 -2.40
CA GLY A 28 31.17 24.13 -3.23
C GLY A 28 32.24 23.09 -2.90
N GLU A 29 31.94 22.10 -2.07
CA GLU A 29 32.90 21.05 -1.74
C GLU A 29 33.15 20.13 -2.93
N HIS A 30 34.40 19.67 -3.05
CA HIS A 30 34.78 18.68 -4.07
C HIS A 30 34.11 17.33 -3.78
N THR A 31 33.69 16.59 -4.81
CA THR A 31 32.95 15.31 -4.67
C THR A 31 33.68 14.32 -3.75
N THR A 32 35.01 14.27 -3.78
CA THR A 32 35.80 13.41 -2.90
C THR A 32 35.67 13.78 -1.42
N HIS A 33 35.51 15.07 -1.10
CA HIS A 33 35.23 15.55 0.26
C HIS A 33 33.79 15.23 0.66
N ALA A 34 32.82 15.47 -0.24
CA ALA A 34 31.43 15.15 0.01
C ALA A 34 31.21 13.66 0.31
N LEU A 35 31.97 12.78 -0.35
CA LEU A 35 31.95 11.34 -0.08
C LEU A 35 32.36 10.95 1.35
N ALA A 36 33.01 11.84 2.10
CA ALA A 36 33.31 11.57 3.50
C ALA A 36 32.04 11.42 4.36
N SER A 37 30.91 12.00 3.94
CA SER A 37 29.60 11.84 4.59
C SER A 37 28.98 10.45 4.40
N VAL A 38 29.48 9.67 3.44
CA VAL A 38 29.04 8.31 3.19
C VAL A 38 29.85 7.32 4.04
N SER A 39 29.23 6.27 4.55
CA SER A 39 29.93 5.25 5.32
C SER A 39 31.09 4.63 4.54
N HIS A 40 32.21 4.36 5.20
CA HIS A 40 33.43 3.88 4.54
C HIS A 40 33.22 2.68 3.62
N ALA A 41 32.41 1.72 4.04
CA ALA A 41 32.14 0.49 3.28
C ALA A 41 31.36 0.73 1.97
N ARG A 42 30.74 1.91 1.79
CA ARG A 42 29.89 2.24 0.65
C ARG A 42 30.53 3.26 -0.31
N ARG A 43 31.57 3.97 0.13
CA ARG A 43 32.17 5.11 -0.58
C ARG A 43 32.56 4.78 -2.01
N ASP A 44 33.31 3.70 -2.22
CA ASP A 44 33.81 3.33 -3.54
C ASP A 44 32.64 3.06 -4.52
N ARG A 45 31.61 2.38 -4.04
CA ARG A 45 30.43 2.11 -4.88
C ARG A 45 29.65 3.37 -5.19
N VAL A 46 29.46 4.26 -4.19
CA VAL A 46 28.78 5.56 -4.38
C VAL A 46 29.59 6.44 -5.33
N ALA A 47 30.92 6.51 -5.16
CA ALA A 47 31.80 7.27 -6.06
C ALA A 47 31.68 6.80 -7.52
N ASN A 48 31.68 5.49 -7.74
CA ASN A 48 31.53 4.93 -9.09
C ASN A 48 30.15 5.24 -9.69
N LEU A 49 29.09 5.18 -8.89
CA LEU A 49 27.74 5.50 -9.35
C LEU A 49 27.56 6.99 -9.67
N LEU A 50 28.10 7.88 -8.81
CA LEU A 50 28.12 9.32 -9.05
C LEU A 50 28.84 9.64 -10.36
N ASN A 51 30.02 9.06 -10.55
CA ASN A 51 30.82 9.25 -11.78
C ASN A 51 30.08 8.76 -13.03
N SER A 52 29.49 7.55 -12.95
CA SER A 52 28.74 6.97 -14.08
C SER A 52 27.51 7.80 -14.44
N ALA A 53 26.88 8.43 -13.44
CA ALA A 53 25.71 9.28 -13.60
C ALA A 53 26.05 10.73 -13.97
N GLY A 54 27.32 11.11 -14.00
CA GLY A 54 27.74 12.50 -14.25
C GLY A 54 27.38 13.46 -13.10
N ILE A 55 27.26 12.95 -11.88
CA ILE A 55 26.87 13.72 -10.70
C ILE A 55 28.11 14.05 -9.87
N GLY A 56 28.32 15.35 -9.61
CA GLY A 56 29.45 15.81 -8.81
C GLY A 56 29.61 17.33 -8.81
N HIS A 57 30.73 17.78 -8.27
CA HIS A 57 31.03 19.20 -8.07
C HIS A 57 31.28 19.98 -9.38
N THR A 58 31.48 19.32 -10.52
CA THR A 58 31.66 19.97 -11.82
C THR A 58 30.38 20.55 -12.40
N GLU A 59 29.24 19.95 -12.06
CA GLU A 59 27.88 20.39 -12.43
C GLU A 59 27.00 20.51 -11.19
N PRO A 60 27.31 21.48 -10.29
CA PRO A 60 26.71 21.50 -8.95
C PRO A 60 25.20 21.68 -8.97
N ALA A 61 24.68 22.54 -9.85
CA ALA A 61 23.24 22.81 -9.89
C ALA A 61 22.42 21.57 -10.26
N ILE A 62 22.86 20.81 -11.28
CA ILE A 62 22.20 19.55 -11.69
C ILE A 62 22.38 18.50 -10.61
N SER A 63 23.59 18.37 -10.08
CA SER A 63 23.94 17.38 -9.07
C SER A 63 23.12 17.56 -7.79
N VAL A 64 23.00 18.79 -7.31
CA VAL A 64 22.18 19.14 -6.13
C VAL A 64 20.71 18.86 -6.38
N ALA A 65 20.17 19.23 -7.55
CA ALA A 65 18.77 18.98 -7.89
C ALA A 65 18.47 17.45 -7.92
N VAL A 66 19.31 16.65 -8.55
CA VAL A 66 19.16 15.19 -8.61
C VAL A 66 19.26 14.56 -7.22
N LEU A 67 20.28 14.93 -6.44
CA LEU A 67 20.50 14.37 -5.10
C LEU A 67 19.37 14.73 -4.13
N ARG A 68 18.88 15.98 -4.15
CA ARG A 68 17.70 16.39 -3.38
C ARG A 68 16.43 15.68 -3.84
N GLY A 69 16.29 15.45 -5.16
CA GLY A 69 15.20 14.64 -5.69
C GLY A 69 15.21 13.20 -5.16
N ILE A 70 16.38 12.57 -5.12
CA ILE A 70 16.58 11.23 -4.54
C ILE A 70 16.27 11.25 -3.03
N ALA A 71 16.80 12.23 -2.30
CA ALA A 71 16.57 12.39 -0.87
C ALA A 71 15.07 12.54 -0.57
N GLY A 72 14.37 13.42 -1.29
CA GLY A 72 12.94 13.64 -1.15
C GLY A 72 12.11 12.39 -1.44
N ALA A 73 12.40 11.72 -2.55
CA ALA A 73 11.69 10.49 -2.92
C ALA A 73 11.87 9.35 -1.89
N LYS A 74 13.08 9.27 -1.29
CA LYS A 74 13.37 8.25 -0.25
C LYS A 74 12.97 8.68 1.17
N SER A 75 12.81 9.96 1.41
CA SER A 75 12.29 10.51 2.67
C SER A 75 10.76 10.59 2.67
N ALA A 76 10.11 10.33 1.55
CA ALA A 76 8.66 10.22 1.50
C ALA A 76 8.24 9.21 2.57
N HIS A 77 7.68 9.72 3.66
CA HIS A 77 7.19 8.92 4.76
C HIS A 77 6.14 7.97 4.17
N ARG A 78 6.45 6.69 4.16
CA ARG A 78 5.39 5.68 4.15
C ARG A 78 4.77 5.78 5.52
N ASP A 79 3.60 6.40 5.61
CA ASP A 79 2.82 6.38 6.84
C ASP A 79 2.38 4.94 7.08
N LEU A 80 3.10 4.25 7.93
CA LEU A 80 2.81 2.90 8.37
C LEU A 80 2.31 2.96 9.81
N THR A 81 1.01 2.81 9.99
CA THR A 81 0.41 2.82 11.31
C THR A 81 -0.05 1.41 11.68
N PRO A 82 0.57 0.75 12.67
CA PRO A 82 0.06 -0.51 13.22
C PRO A 82 -1.32 -0.30 13.84
N VAL A 83 -2.25 -1.20 13.52
CA VAL A 83 -3.62 -1.18 14.05
C VAL A 83 -4.00 -2.56 14.58
N TRP A 84 -4.74 -2.61 15.66
CA TRP A 84 -5.07 -3.84 16.36
C TRP A 84 -6.55 -3.93 16.72
N THR A 85 -7.10 -5.14 16.72
CA THR A 85 -8.28 -5.50 17.50
C THR A 85 -7.82 -6.36 18.66
N MET A 86 -8.27 -6.02 19.87
CA MET A 86 -8.01 -6.79 21.08
C MET A 86 -9.27 -6.81 21.95
N PRO A 87 -9.62 -7.95 22.55
CA PRO A 87 -10.75 -8.03 23.48
C PRO A 87 -10.60 -7.03 24.64
N GLY A 88 -11.73 -6.50 25.14
CA GLY A 88 -11.72 -5.61 26.31
C GLY A 88 -11.13 -4.20 26.06
N ASN A 89 -10.98 -3.76 24.81
CA ASN A 89 -10.37 -2.48 24.44
C ASN A 89 -8.91 -2.34 24.90
N GLU A 90 -8.16 -3.42 25.01
CA GLU A 90 -6.76 -3.42 25.41
C GLU A 90 -5.80 -2.92 24.31
N ALA A 91 -6.31 -2.65 23.10
CA ALA A 91 -5.51 -2.05 22.04
C ALA A 91 -5.06 -0.63 22.44
N THR A 92 -3.77 -0.46 22.70
CA THR A 92 -3.16 0.83 23.08
C THR A 92 -2.88 1.73 21.89
N THR A 93 -2.88 1.18 20.68
CA THR A 93 -2.67 1.90 19.41
C THR A 93 -3.77 1.51 18.43
N GLY A 94 -4.39 2.51 17.80
CA GLY A 94 -5.39 2.45 16.73
C GLY A 94 -6.29 1.20 16.72
N HIS A 95 -7.57 1.37 17.00
CA HIS A 95 -8.53 0.29 16.84
C HIS A 95 -8.72 -0.03 15.34
N LEU A 96 -8.39 -1.24 14.92
CA LEU A 96 -8.50 -1.70 13.54
C LEU A 96 -9.90 -1.45 12.95
N THR A 97 -10.95 -1.79 13.71
CA THR A 97 -12.34 -1.58 13.28
C THR A 97 -12.67 -0.11 13.08
N ASN A 98 -12.25 0.78 14.00
CA ASN A 98 -12.47 2.22 13.86
C ASN A 98 -11.71 2.77 12.65
N GLN A 99 -10.44 2.39 12.47
CA GLN A 99 -9.65 2.81 11.31
C GLN A 99 -10.28 2.37 9.99
N PHE A 100 -10.86 1.16 9.95
CA PHE A 100 -11.63 0.73 8.79
C PHE A 100 -12.79 1.67 8.50
N HIS A 101 -13.63 1.96 9.50
CA HIS A 101 -14.79 2.83 9.34
C HIS A 101 -14.36 4.24 8.90
N ASP A 102 -13.33 4.80 9.53
CA ASP A 102 -12.84 6.16 9.24
C ASP A 102 -12.31 6.25 7.79
N VAL A 103 -11.51 5.26 7.37
CA VAL A 103 -10.92 5.25 6.02
C VAL A 103 -11.99 5.08 4.94
N VAL A 104 -12.94 4.16 5.14
CA VAL A 104 -14.04 3.94 4.20
C VAL A 104 -15.00 5.12 4.15
N ALA A 105 -15.32 5.74 5.30
CA ALA A 105 -16.17 6.93 5.36
C ALA A 105 -15.52 8.17 4.70
N ALA A 106 -14.19 8.21 4.63
CA ALA A 106 -13.45 9.29 3.97
C ALA A 106 -13.34 9.11 2.44
N ALA A 107 -13.78 7.98 1.88
CA ALA A 107 -13.68 7.68 0.45
C ALA A 107 -14.36 8.74 -0.43
N ARG A 108 -13.68 9.12 -1.52
CA ARG A 108 -14.16 10.09 -2.51
C ARG A 108 -14.22 9.54 -3.92
N ILE A 109 -13.44 8.50 -4.22
CA ILE A 109 -13.26 7.95 -5.56
C ILE A 109 -13.60 6.46 -5.57
N SER A 110 -12.99 5.67 -4.67
CA SER A 110 -13.13 4.23 -4.72
C SER A 110 -12.87 3.53 -3.40
N VAL A 111 -13.52 2.39 -3.20
CA VAL A 111 -13.20 1.41 -2.16
C VAL A 111 -13.07 0.03 -2.81
N THR A 112 -11.87 -0.53 -2.80
CA THR A 112 -11.62 -1.91 -3.22
C THR A 112 -11.27 -2.75 -2.01
N CYS A 113 -12.05 -3.78 -1.69
CA CYS A 113 -11.77 -4.61 -0.53
C CYS A 113 -11.86 -6.10 -0.84
N ALA A 114 -11.15 -6.90 -0.03
CA ALA A 114 -11.21 -8.34 -0.07
C ALA A 114 -11.33 -8.94 1.33
N THR A 115 -12.12 -9.98 1.47
CA THR A 115 -12.26 -10.75 2.72
C THR A 115 -12.58 -12.21 2.44
N TYR A 116 -12.03 -13.10 3.28
CA TYR A 116 -12.36 -14.52 3.21
C TYR A 116 -13.76 -14.84 3.71
N ASN A 117 -14.17 -14.18 4.80
CA ASN A 117 -15.49 -14.34 5.42
C ASN A 117 -16.15 -12.96 5.60
N PHE A 118 -17.35 -12.79 5.06
CA PHE A 118 -18.16 -11.61 5.26
C PHE A 118 -19.45 -11.99 6.01
N SER A 119 -19.35 -12.00 7.33
CA SER A 119 -20.46 -12.36 8.20
C SER A 119 -21.57 -11.32 8.20
N SER A 120 -22.81 -11.75 8.26
CA SER A 120 -23.99 -10.87 8.38
C SER A 120 -23.98 -9.97 9.63
N THR A 121 -23.15 -10.30 10.61
CA THR A 121 -22.99 -9.56 11.88
C THR A 121 -21.82 -8.58 11.89
N SER A 122 -21.10 -8.42 10.77
CA SER A 122 -20.02 -7.47 10.66
C SER A 122 -20.52 -6.02 10.66
N SER A 123 -19.84 -5.12 11.35
CA SER A 123 -20.12 -3.68 11.30
C SER A 123 -19.69 -3.05 9.97
N MET A 124 -18.86 -3.76 9.18
CA MET A 124 -18.37 -3.30 7.88
C MET A 124 -19.48 -3.09 6.86
N TRP A 125 -20.65 -3.76 7.04
CA TRP A 125 -21.80 -3.58 6.17
C TRP A 125 -22.23 -2.12 6.06
N ASP A 126 -22.35 -1.43 7.19
CA ASP A 126 -22.86 -0.06 7.23
C ASP A 126 -21.89 0.92 6.55
N ALA A 127 -20.58 0.71 6.75
CA ALA A 127 -19.56 1.54 6.13
C ALA A 127 -19.54 1.35 4.61
N LEU A 128 -19.52 0.12 4.11
CA LEU A 128 -19.50 -0.17 2.68
C LEU A 128 -20.81 0.20 2.00
N GLN A 129 -21.96 0.03 2.68
CA GLN A 129 -23.24 0.45 2.14
C GLN A 129 -23.28 1.96 1.93
N LYS A 130 -22.92 2.75 2.96
CA LYS A 130 -22.85 4.21 2.86
C LYS A 130 -21.91 4.65 1.74
N ALA A 131 -20.69 4.09 1.69
CA ALA A 131 -19.76 4.40 0.62
C ALA A 131 -20.33 4.07 -0.77
N SER A 132 -21.06 2.95 -0.92
CA SER A 132 -21.67 2.56 -2.20
C SER A 132 -22.87 3.43 -2.61
N GLU A 133 -23.48 4.17 -1.68
CA GLU A 133 -24.57 5.09 -1.93
C GLU A 133 -24.08 6.45 -2.45
N GLU A 134 -22.81 6.80 -2.17
CA GLU A 134 -22.20 8.02 -2.70
C GLU A 134 -22.04 7.92 -4.23
N PRO A 135 -22.57 8.90 -5.01
CA PRO A 135 -22.62 8.81 -6.48
C PRO A 135 -21.25 8.71 -7.16
N GLU A 136 -20.22 9.28 -6.54
CA GLU A 136 -18.86 9.36 -7.11
C GLU A 136 -17.94 8.24 -6.59
N VAL A 137 -18.41 7.40 -5.66
CA VAL A 137 -17.60 6.34 -5.06
C VAL A 137 -17.88 4.98 -5.69
N VAL A 138 -16.87 4.37 -6.28
CA VAL A 138 -16.95 3.02 -6.84
C VAL A 138 -16.54 1.99 -5.78
N VAL A 139 -17.48 1.13 -5.36
CA VAL A 139 -17.19 0.06 -4.41
C VAL A 139 -17.02 -1.28 -5.12
N CYS A 140 -15.88 -1.94 -4.89
CA CYS A 140 -15.55 -3.25 -5.43
C CYS A 140 -15.20 -4.22 -4.30
N VAL A 141 -15.91 -5.35 -4.21
CA VAL A 141 -15.75 -6.33 -3.13
C VAL A 141 -15.35 -7.68 -3.69
N TYR A 142 -14.27 -8.25 -3.18
CA TYR A 142 -13.81 -9.61 -3.50
C TYR A 142 -14.02 -10.52 -2.30
N VAL A 143 -14.74 -11.62 -2.51
CA VAL A 143 -15.05 -12.58 -1.44
C VAL A 143 -14.72 -14.01 -1.85
N ASP A 144 -14.44 -14.84 -0.85
CA ASP A 144 -14.34 -16.28 -1.06
C ASP A 144 -15.72 -16.87 -1.39
N ALA A 145 -15.79 -17.73 -2.41
CA ALA A 145 -17.04 -18.32 -2.87
C ALA A 145 -17.72 -19.23 -1.83
N GLY A 146 -16.90 -19.90 -1.00
CA GLY A 146 -17.38 -20.87 -0.03
C GLY A 146 -17.69 -20.29 1.35
N LYS A 147 -17.08 -19.17 1.73
CA LYS A 147 -17.16 -18.58 3.09
C LYS A 147 -17.63 -17.14 3.12
N GLY A 148 -17.57 -16.43 1.98
CA GLY A 148 -17.87 -15.00 1.91
C GLY A 148 -19.32 -14.65 1.60
N ASP A 149 -20.21 -15.64 1.36
CA ASP A 149 -21.60 -15.44 0.96
C ASP A 149 -21.76 -14.40 -0.19
N PRO A 150 -21.19 -14.65 -1.37
CA PRO A 150 -21.17 -13.66 -2.46
C PRO A 150 -22.56 -13.15 -2.84
N GLY A 151 -23.56 -14.04 -2.85
CA GLY A 151 -24.95 -13.70 -3.17
C GLY A 151 -25.56 -12.75 -2.13
N GLY A 152 -25.34 -13.03 -0.83
CA GLY A 152 -25.78 -12.15 0.25
C GLY A 152 -25.06 -10.80 0.21
N VAL A 153 -23.75 -10.78 -0.12
CA VAL A 153 -23.00 -9.53 -0.30
C VAL A 153 -23.60 -8.70 -1.42
N LYS A 154 -23.86 -9.31 -2.59
CA LYS A 154 -24.47 -8.60 -3.74
C LYS A 154 -25.87 -8.09 -3.44
N ALA A 155 -26.68 -8.89 -2.76
CA ALA A 155 -28.04 -8.48 -2.39
C ALA A 155 -28.06 -7.30 -1.42
N ARG A 156 -27.12 -7.24 -0.48
CA ARG A 156 -27.03 -6.17 0.53
C ARG A 156 -26.30 -4.92 0.02
N LEU A 157 -25.36 -5.08 -0.91
CA LEU A 157 -24.62 -4.00 -1.55
C LEU A 157 -24.95 -3.95 -3.08
N PRO A 158 -26.18 -3.61 -3.47
CA PRO A 158 -26.60 -3.72 -4.89
C PRO A 158 -25.85 -2.79 -5.84
N ARG A 159 -25.31 -1.68 -5.33
CA ARG A 159 -24.50 -0.72 -6.09
C ARG A 159 -23.02 -1.12 -6.19
N ALA A 160 -22.55 -2.00 -5.31
CA ALA A 160 -21.17 -2.48 -5.36
C ALA A 160 -20.99 -3.52 -6.49
N THR A 161 -19.79 -3.54 -7.05
CA THR A 161 -19.34 -4.63 -7.91
C THR A 161 -18.77 -5.74 -7.02
N VAL A 162 -19.37 -6.92 -7.07
CA VAL A 162 -18.98 -8.05 -6.21
C VAL A 162 -18.36 -9.14 -7.07
N TYR A 163 -17.20 -9.61 -6.69
CA TYR A 163 -16.50 -10.75 -7.26
C TYR A 163 -16.37 -11.87 -6.25
N ARG A 164 -16.56 -13.10 -6.70
CA ARG A 164 -16.31 -14.32 -5.91
C ARG A 164 -15.08 -15.05 -6.45
N SER A 165 -14.40 -15.84 -5.61
CA SER A 165 -13.37 -16.74 -6.11
C SER A 165 -13.98 -17.77 -7.07
N ALA A 166 -13.25 -18.08 -8.15
CA ALA A 166 -13.65 -19.02 -9.21
C ALA A 166 -13.30 -20.46 -8.82
N ASN A 167 -13.60 -21.39 -9.71
CA ASN A 167 -13.08 -22.74 -9.65
C ASN A 167 -11.88 -22.90 -10.61
N LEU A 168 -10.96 -23.77 -10.27
CA LEU A 168 -9.93 -24.22 -11.19
C LEU A 168 -10.56 -25.01 -12.36
N PRO A 169 -9.84 -25.19 -13.50
CA PRO A 169 -10.35 -25.96 -14.63
C PRO A 169 -10.75 -27.40 -14.30
N ASN A 170 -10.17 -27.96 -13.24
CA ASN A 170 -10.50 -29.31 -12.73
C ASN A 170 -11.73 -29.32 -11.79
N GLY A 171 -12.43 -28.18 -11.61
CA GLY A 171 -13.59 -28.03 -10.76
C GLY A 171 -13.30 -27.80 -9.28
N GLN A 172 -12.03 -27.81 -8.85
CA GLN A 172 -11.68 -27.51 -7.46
C GLN A 172 -11.87 -26.01 -7.15
N PRO A 173 -12.46 -25.66 -5.99
CA PRO A 173 -12.65 -24.25 -5.62
C PRO A 173 -11.32 -23.57 -5.34
N ILE A 174 -11.17 -22.34 -5.82
CA ILE A 174 -10.09 -21.45 -5.42
C ILE A 174 -10.48 -20.82 -4.09
N VAL A 175 -9.62 -20.92 -3.09
CA VAL A 175 -9.82 -20.27 -1.79
C VAL A 175 -9.17 -18.90 -1.81
N SER A 176 -9.98 -17.84 -1.64
CA SER A 176 -9.49 -16.47 -1.51
C SER A 176 -9.36 -16.07 -0.04
N HIS A 177 -8.17 -16.22 0.52
CA HIS A 177 -7.89 -15.89 1.93
C HIS A 177 -7.29 -14.48 2.12
N THR A 178 -7.47 -13.60 1.14
CA THR A 178 -6.99 -12.23 1.16
C THR A 178 -7.86 -11.34 2.05
N LYS A 179 -7.23 -10.40 2.75
CA LYS A 179 -7.91 -9.42 3.61
C LYS A 179 -7.20 -8.08 3.48
N PHE A 180 -7.81 -7.19 2.75
CA PHE A 180 -7.31 -5.83 2.58
C PHE A 180 -8.44 -4.87 2.20
N ILE A 181 -8.16 -3.58 2.34
CA ILE A 181 -8.98 -2.49 1.84
C ILE A 181 -8.06 -1.47 1.19
N VAL A 182 -8.42 -1.02 0.02
CA VAL A 182 -7.78 0.10 -0.69
C VAL A 182 -8.82 1.19 -0.86
N VAL A 183 -8.48 2.42 -0.47
CA VAL A 183 -9.36 3.58 -0.62
C VAL A 183 -8.65 4.64 -1.45
N ASP A 184 -9.38 5.17 -2.45
CA ASP A 184 -8.98 6.29 -3.30
C ASP A 184 -7.63 6.10 -4.00
N HIS A 185 -7.25 4.85 -4.28
CA HIS A 185 -5.97 4.48 -4.90
C HIS A 185 -4.72 4.95 -4.10
N GLU A 186 -4.88 5.26 -2.83
CA GLU A 186 -3.82 5.83 -1.98
C GLU A 186 -3.67 5.12 -0.64
N VAL A 187 -4.77 4.88 0.06
CA VAL A 187 -4.76 4.32 1.41
C VAL A 187 -4.99 2.81 1.34
N VAL A 188 -4.11 2.05 1.96
CA VAL A 188 -4.19 0.59 2.04
C VAL A 188 -4.28 0.16 3.49
N LEU A 189 -5.31 -0.59 3.86
CA LEU A 189 -5.39 -1.31 5.11
C LEU A 189 -5.18 -2.81 4.84
N LEU A 190 -4.05 -3.34 5.26
CA LEU A 190 -3.77 -4.78 5.28
C LEU A 190 -4.12 -5.33 6.65
N THR A 191 -4.79 -6.48 6.72
CA THR A 191 -5.23 -7.01 8.01
C THR A 191 -5.31 -8.53 8.03
N SER A 192 -5.21 -9.12 9.23
CA SER A 192 -5.58 -10.52 9.48
C SER A 192 -7.09 -10.70 9.66
N ALA A 193 -7.81 -9.62 10.00
CA ALA A 193 -9.24 -9.64 10.33
C ALA A 193 -10.12 -9.96 9.12
N ASN A 194 -11.06 -10.87 9.31
CA ASN A 194 -12.22 -11.00 8.42
C ASN A 194 -13.27 -9.94 8.73
N PHE A 195 -14.19 -9.70 7.81
CA PHE A 195 -15.37 -8.88 8.08
C PHE A 195 -16.39 -9.71 8.88
N SER A 196 -16.19 -9.76 10.18
CA SER A 196 -17.03 -10.54 11.10
C SER A 196 -16.98 -9.98 12.51
N TYR A 197 -18.08 -10.16 13.25
CA TYR A 197 -18.17 -9.73 14.65
C TYR A 197 -17.02 -10.25 15.52
N ASN A 198 -16.61 -11.51 15.32
CA ASN A 198 -15.52 -12.08 16.11
C ASN A 198 -14.18 -11.40 15.82
N ALA A 199 -13.86 -11.15 14.56
CA ALA A 199 -12.64 -10.44 14.19
C ALA A 199 -12.65 -8.98 14.67
N GLU A 200 -13.82 -8.36 14.69
CA GLU A 200 -13.98 -6.97 15.10
C GLU A 200 -14.00 -6.78 16.63
N ASN A 201 -14.37 -7.82 17.43
CA ASN A 201 -14.65 -7.62 18.85
C ASN A 201 -14.05 -8.67 19.80
N ARG A 202 -13.63 -9.84 19.31
CA ARG A 202 -13.22 -10.97 20.16
C ARG A 202 -11.84 -11.51 19.88
N ASN A 203 -11.38 -11.42 18.64
CA ASN A 203 -10.07 -11.92 18.26
C ASN A 203 -8.98 -10.89 18.58
N ILE A 204 -7.75 -11.37 18.69
CA ILE A 204 -6.57 -10.51 18.51
C ILE A 204 -6.29 -10.49 17.02
N GLU A 205 -6.46 -9.33 16.39
CA GLU A 205 -6.18 -9.13 14.97
C GLU A 205 -5.18 -7.99 14.80
N PHE A 206 -4.35 -8.12 13.78
CA PHE A 206 -3.33 -7.13 13.43
C PHE A 206 -3.55 -6.60 12.02
N GLY A 207 -3.28 -5.32 11.83
CA GLY A 207 -3.28 -4.68 10.52
C GLY A 207 -2.23 -3.58 10.43
N LEU A 208 -2.01 -3.14 9.20
CA LEU A 208 -1.20 -1.97 8.87
C LEU A 208 -2.02 -1.04 8.01
N LEU A 209 -2.21 0.19 8.47
CA LEU A 209 -2.71 1.29 7.67
C LEU A 209 -1.50 1.95 7.00
N ILE A 210 -1.54 2.05 5.67
CA ILE A 210 -0.42 2.48 4.83
C ILE A 210 -0.93 3.55 3.86
N ARG A 211 -0.24 4.69 3.77
CA ARG A 211 -0.45 5.66 2.69
C ARG A 211 0.64 5.47 1.65
N ASP A 212 0.31 4.79 0.55
CA ASP A 212 1.24 4.50 -0.54
C ASP A 212 0.44 4.19 -1.83
N SER A 213 0.37 5.16 -2.74
CA SER A 213 -0.35 5.02 -4.00
C SER A 213 0.25 3.95 -4.93
N GLY A 214 1.57 3.69 -4.83
CA GLY A 214 2.22 2.62 -5.59
C GLY A 214 1.77 1.23 -5.13
N LEU A 215 1.69 1.02 -3.81
CA LEU A 215 1.17 -0.21 -3.23
C LEU A 215 -0.31 -0.38 -3.55
N ALA A 216 -1.12 0.67 -3.40
CA ALA A 216 -2.55 0.67 -3.74
C ALA A 216 -2.76 0.25 -5.20
N ALA A 217 -2.09 0.92 -6.14
CA ALA A 217 -2.16 0.61 -7.57
C ALA A 217 -1.72 -0.83 -7.88
N SER A 218 -0.67 -1.33 -7.21
CA SER A 218 -0.19 -2.71 -7.39
C SER A 218 -1.23 -3.75 -6.96
N ILE A 219 -1.88 -3.53 -5.80
CA ILE A 219 -2.94 -4.42 -5.29
C ILE A 219 -4.13 -4.41 -6.24
N GLU A 220 -4.65 -3.23 -6.58
CA GLU A 220 -5.84 -3.08 -7.44
C GLU A 220 -5.59 -3.64 -8.85
N SER A 221 -4.45 -3.35 -9.45
CA SER A 221 -4.03 -3.89 -10.75
C SER A 221 -3.94 -5.42 -10.71
N THR A 222 -3.36 -5.98 -9.66
CA THR A 222 -3.28 -7.43 -9.47
C THR A 222 -4.68 -8.04 -9.41
N MET A 223 -5.57 -7.50 -8.57
CA MET A 223 -6.93 -8.02 -8.43
C MET A 223 -7.72 -7.88 -9.74
N ALA A 224 -7.61 -6.73 -10.42
CA ALA A 224 -8.26 -6.51 -11.70
C ALA A 224 -7.79 -7.49 -12.78
N SER A 225 -6.49 -7.80 -12.83
CA SER A 225 -5.91 -8.76 -13.79
C SER A 225 -6.38 -10.20 -13.60
N LYS A 226 -6.97 -10.53 -12.43
CA LYS A 226 -7.48 -11.87 -12.11
C LYS A 226 -8.98 -12.03 -12.32
N ARG A 227 -9.68 -10.97 -12.75
CA ARG A 227 -11.09 -11.05 -13.14
C ARG A 227 -11.25 -11.92 -14.39
N GLY A 228 -12.26 -12.76 -14.40
CA GLY A 228 -12.49 -13.74 -15.47
C GLY A 228 -11.58 -14.97 -15.43
N SER A 229 -10.62 -15.06 -14.49
CA SER A 229 -9.76 -16.23 -14.32
C SER A 229 -9.80 -16.80 -12.90
N LEU A 230 -9.40 -16.02 -11.90
CA LEU A 230 -9.45 -16.41 -10.49
C LEU A 230 -10.66 -15.84 -9.75
N TYR A 231 -11.29 -14.82 -10.31
CA TYR A 231 -12.49 -14.19 -9.77
C TYR A 231 -13.56 -14.02 -10.84
N GLU A 232 -14.80 -14.30 -10.48
CA GLU A 232 -16.00 -14.18 -11.32
C GLU A 232 -16.94 -13.14 -10.76
N LEU A 233 -17.63 -12.40 -11.64
CA LEU A 233 -18.66 -11.44 -11.27
C LEU A 233 -19.88 -12.18 -10.68
N VAL A 234 -20.47 -11.62 -9.61
CA VAL A 234 -21.68 -12.14 -8.93
C VAL A 234 -22.93 -11.45 -9.50
#